data_3dd2af52f24d4524f895d8e00c565958
#
_entry.id   3dd2af52f24d4524f895d8e00c565958
#
_cell.length_a   1.000
_cell.length_b   1.000
_cell.length_c   1.000
_cell.angle_alpha   90.00
_cell.angle_beta   90.00
_cell.angle_gamma   90.00
#
_symmetry.space_group_name_H-M   'P 1'
#
loop_
_entity.id
_entity.type
_entity.pdbx_description
1 polymer ?
#
loop_
_entity_poly.entity_id
_entity_poly.type
_entity_poly.pdbx_seq_one_letter_code
_entity_poly.pdbx_strand_id
1 'polypeptide(L)'
;LGASYMFSAMIIALLTVEINHFFASHNIVIKLPDSVPPNVAAPFNVLIPLAVTAIVMIILDAILTAFTGAGIASLVYTIFQPLMRATGSLPSVLLINVLMTTFWFFGIHGANMLAVVTSPITTAALAANAQAVVDGVELPYIYAGAMNSVFGNWITYNVILLVIFLWCKSNQARSIAKVAIVPSL
;
A
#
# COMPACT_ATOMS: atom_id res chain seq x y z
N LEU A 1 3.67 11.94 10.30
CA LEU A 1 3.73 11.02 9.17
C LEU A 1 2.41 11.11 8.41
N GLY A 2 2.42 11.66 7.19
CA GLY A 2 1.26 11.72 6.29
C GLY A 2 1.31 10.62 5.24
N ALA A 3 0.32 10.59 4.34
CA ALA A 3 0.22 9.61 3.25
C ALA A 3 1.46 9.58 2.34
N SER A 4 2.14 10.72 2.17
CA SER A 4 3.40 10.83 1.40
C SER A 4 4.54 9.97 1.96
N TYR A 5 4.48 9.58 3.24
CA TYR A 5 5.53 8.80 3.91
C TYR A 5 5.13 7.35 4.16
N MET A 6 4.19 6.84 3.39
CA MET A 6 3.67 5.48 3.56
C MET A 6 4.75 4.41 3.40
N PHE A 7 5.69 4.59 2.47
CA PHE A 7 6.85 3.69 2.32
C PHE A 7 7.75 3.67 3.56
N SER A 8 7.96 4.83 4.16
CA SER A 8 8.73 4.93 5.41
C SER A 8 8.02 4.18 6.55
N ALA A 9 6.70 4.31 6.64
CA ALA A 9 5.91 3.59 7.63
C ALA A 9 6.00 2.07 7.45
N MET A 10 6.02 1.57 6.21
CA MET A 10 6.19 0.13 5.92
C MET A 10 7.57 -0.37 6.37
N ILE A 11 8.64 0.37 6.07
CA ILE A 11 10.00 0.01 6.49
C ILE A 11 10.10 0.01 8.02
N ILE A 12 9.56 1.03 8.68
CA ILE A 12 9.55 1.13 10.15
C ILE A 12 8.75 -0.04 10.75
N ALA A 13 7.62 -0.42 10.15
CA ALA A 13 6.84 -1.56 10.61
C ALA A 13 7.62 -2.87 10.54
N LEU A 14 8.35 -3.12 9.44
CA LEU A 14 9.21 -4.30 9.31
C LEU A 14 10.31 -4.32 10.36
N LEU A 15 11.01 -3.20 10.56
CA LEU A 15 12.03 -3.07 11.60
C LEU A 15 11.46 -3.27 13.01
N THR A 16 10.25 -2.75 13.26
CA THR A 16 9.55 -2.95 14.54
C THR A 16 9.28 -4.44 14.80
N VAL A 17 8.84 -5.18 13.78
CA VAL A 17 8.60 -6.62 13.89
C VAL A 17 9.90 -7.37 14.20
N GLU A 18 10.99 -7.06 13.50
CA GLU A 18 12.30 -7.70 13.75
C GLU A 18 12.83 -7.40 15.15
N ILE A 19 12.72 -6.16 15.62
CA ILE A 19 13.09 -5.78 16.99
C ILE A 19 12.24 -6.56 18.01
N ASN A 20 10.92 -6.60 17.83
CA ASN A 20 10.04 -7.38 18.70
C ASN A 20 10.39 -8.86 18.72
N HIS A 21 10.65 -9.45 17.56
CA HIS A 21 11.07 -10.84 17.44
C HIS A 21 12.38 -11.11 18.19
N PHE A 22 13.37 -10.23 18.05
CA PHE A 22 14.64 -10.32 18.77
C PHE A 22 14.42 -10.34 20.29
N PHE A 23 13.64 -9.40 20.82
CA PHE A 23 13.36 -9.32 22.26
C PHE A 23 12.56 -10.52 22.77
N ALA A 24 11.57 -10.98 22.01
CA ALA A 24 10.77 -12.16 22.34
C ALA A 24 11.62 -13.44 22.34
N SER A 25 12.48 -13.63 21.34
CA SER A 25 13.34 -14.82 21.25
C SER A 25 14.40 -14.90 22.35
N HIS A 26 14.83 -13.74 22.89
CA HIS A 26 15.78 -13.67 24.00
C HIS A 26 15.11 -13.54 25.37
N ASN A 27 13.77 -13.67 25.46
CA ASN A 27 13.00 -13.52 26.71
C ASN A 27 13.25 -12.19 27.44
N ILE A 28 13.54 -11.12 26.71
CA ILE A 28 13.73 -9.77 27.25
C ILE A 28 12.35 -9.10 27.32
N VAL A 29 11.62 -9.41 28.38
CA VAL A 29 10.24 -8.97 28.61
C VAL A 29 10.05 -8.47 30.05
N ILE A 30 9.06 -7.65 30.31
CA ILE A 30 8.66 -7.28 31.66
C ILE A 30 7.92 -8.46 32.27
N LYS A 31 8.60 -9.19 33.17
CA LYS A 31 8.00 -10.32 33.87
C LYS A 31 7.03 -9.80 34.94
N LEU A 32 5.77 -10.14 34.79
CA LEU A 32 4.74 -9.90 35.80
C LEU A 32 4.60 -11.17 36.69
N PRO A 33 4.07 -11.02 37.90
CA PRO A 33 3.77 -12.18 38.76
C PRO A 33 2.83 -13.18 38.09
N ASP A 34 2.98 -14.47 38.38
CA ASP A 34 2.18 -15.56 37.80
C ASP A 34 0.68 -15.44 38.09
N SER A 35 0.29 -14.63 39.08
CA SER A 35 -1.11 -14.31 39.40
C SER A 35 -1.79 -13.40 38.35
N VAL A 36 -1.02 -12.78 37.46
CA VAL A 36 -1.56 -11.88 36.44
C VAL A 36 -2.02 -12.68 35.22
N PRO A 37 -3.29 -12.53 34.78
CA PRO A 37 -3.78 -13.22 33.60
C PRO A 37 -2.95 -12.89 32.34
N PRO A 38 -2.71 -13.85 31.43
CA PRO A 38 -1.89 -13.65 30.21
C PRO A 38 -2.33 -12.47 29.35
N ASN A 39 -3.65 -12.25 29.25
CA ASN A 39 -4.22 -11.15 28.47
C ASN A 39 -3.86 -9.76 29.05
N VAL A 40 -3.59 -9.67 30.34
CA VAL A 40 -3.14 -8.44 31.01
C VAL A 40 -1.63 -8.32 30.91
N ALA A 41 -0.89 -9.42 30.94
CA ALA A 41 0.57 -9.44 30.82
C ALA A 41 1.07 -9.14 29.39
N ALA A 42 0.34 -9.57 28.36
CA ALA A 42 0.77 -9.44 26.99
C ALA A 42 1.12 -8.00 26.55
N PRO A 43 0.36 -6.93 26.87
CA PRO A 43 0.73 -5.56 26.53
C PRO A 43 2.04 -5.10 27.16
N PHE A 44 2.40 -5.60 28.35
CA PHE A 44 3.64 -5.24 29.03
C PHE A 44 4.88 -5.86 28.36
N ASN A 45 4.72 -7.01 27.72
CA ASN A 45 5.82 -7.68 27.04
C ASN A 45 6.35 -6.87 25.83
N VAL A 46 5.52 -6.02 25.24
CA VAL A 46 5.91 -5.19 24.09
C VAL A 46 6.42 -3.81 24.46
N LEU A 47 6.34 -3.39 25.73
CA LEU A 47 6.77 -2.04 26.15
C LEU A 47 8.27 -1.81 25.94
N ILE A 48 9.12 -2.81 26.31
CA ILE A 48 10.56 -2.70 26.13
C ILE A 48 10.90 -2.65 24.63
N PRO A 49 10.46 -3.60 23.80
CA PRO A 49 10.68 -3.51 22.35
C PRO A 49 10.18 -2.20 21.72
N LEU A 50 9.02 -1.72 22.13
CA LEU A 50 8.45 -0.46 21.63
C LEU A 50 9.34 0.73 21.97
N ALA A 51 9.77 0.83 23.23
CA ALA A 51 10.66 1.90 23.68
C ALA A 51 11.99 1.87 22.95
N VAL A 52 12.59 0.66 22.78
CA VAL A 52 13.84 0.49 22.03
C VAL A 52 13.65 0.85 20.56
N THR A 53 12.56 0.41 19.93
CA THR A 53 12.25 0.78 18.56
C THR A 53 12.16 2.30 18.38
N ALA A 54 11.46 2.98 19.28
CA ALA A 54 11.34 4.44 19.23
C ALA A 54 12.71 5.13 19.37
N ILE A 55 13.54 4.70 20.32
CA ILE A 55 14.88 5.24 20.54
C ILE A 55 15.76 4.99 19.29
N VAL A 56 15.77 3.78 18.76
CA VAL A 56 16.53 3.42 17.55
C VAL A 56 16.11 4.30 16.37
N MET A 57 14.80 4.49 16.17
CA MET A 57 14.31 5.34 15.08
C MET A 57 14.70 6.80 15.26
N ILE A 58 14.63 7.35 16.46
CA ILE A 58 15.03 8.73 16.76
C ILE A 58 16.53 8.92 16.49
N ILE A 59 17.36 7.99 16.97
CA ILE A 59 18.82 8.04 16.76
C ILE A 59 19.13 7.93 15.27
N LEU A 60 18.51 7.01 14.57
CA LEU A 60 18.72 6.80 13.13
C LEU A 60 18.31 8.03 12.33
N ASP A 61 17.16 8.63 12.64
CA ASP A 61 16.69 9.86 12.00
C ASP A 61 17.62 11.03 12.26
N ALA A 62 18.11 11.20 13.49
CA ALA A 62 19.06 12.25 13.86
C ALA A 62 20.40 12.07 13.14
N ILE A 63 20.93 10.85 13.05
CA ILE A 63 22.18 10.54 12.33
C ILE A 63 22.00 10.85 10.84
N LEU A 64 20.95 10.35 10.22
CA LEU A 64 20.69 10.59 8.79
C LEU A 64 20.51 12.08 8.51
N THR A 65 19.77 12.79 9.34
CA THR A 65 19.60 14.24 9.20
C THR A 65 20.92 14.99 9.31
N ALA A 66 21.79 14.58 10.24
CA ALA A 66 23.11 15.20 10.39
C ALA A 66 24.04 15.00 9.17
N PHE A 67 23.98 13.83 8.53
CA PHE A 67 24.85 13.52 7.38
C PHE A 67 24.28 13.97 6.03
N THR A 68 22.96 13.93 5.85
CA THR A 68 22.31 14.14 4.54
C THR A 68 21.46 15.41 4.47
N GLY A 69 21.22 16.05 5.62
CA GLY A 69 20.27 17.17 5.72
C GLY A 69 18.80 16.75 5.65
N ALA A 70 18.51 15.44 5.57
CA ALA A 70 17.14 14.92 5.42
C ALA A 70 16.89 13.72 6.35
N GLY A 71 15.75 13.69 7.02
CA GLY A 71 15.37 12.57 7.88
C GLY A 71 14.97 11.32 7.09
N ILE A 72 14.84 10.18 7.78
CA ILE A 72 14.49 8.87 7.22
C ILE A 72 13.30 8.96 6.26
N ALA A 73 12.22 9.63 6.70
CA ALA A 73 11.00 9.72 5.92
C ALA A 73 11.20 10.41 4.58
N SER A 74 11.99 11.48 4.55
CA SER A 74 12.30 12.24 3.34
C SER A 74 13.23 11.46 2.39
N LEU A 75 14.23 10.78 2.94
CA LEU A 75 15.15 9.95 2.15
C LEU A 75 14.44 8.78 1.49
N VAL A 76 13.61 8.07 2.26
CA VAL A 76 12.79 6.96 1.71
C VAL A 76 11.86 7.49 0.63
N TYR A 77 11.18 8.60 0.84
CA TYR A 77 10.32 9.21 -0.19
C TYR A 77 11.12 9.53 -1.47
N THR A 78 12.30 10.11 -1.35
CA THR A 78 13.17 10.44 -2.50
C THR A 78 13.59 9.20 -3.28
N ILE A 79 13.92 8.10 -2.59
CA ILE A 79 14.28 6.82 -3.22
C ILE A 79 13.08 6.23 -4.00
N PHE A 80 11.86 6.32 -3.45
CA PHE A 80 10.66 5.78 -4.09
C PHE A 80 10.03 6.73 -5.12
N GLN A 81 10.41 8.01 -5.17
CA GLN A 81 9.87 8.99 -6.11
C GLN A 81 10.00 8.57 -7.59
N PRO A 82 11.15 8.02 -8.08
CA PRO A 82 11.24 7.53 -9.45
C PRO A 82 10.25 6.41 -9.75
N LEU A 83 10.04 5.50 -8.80
CA LEU A 83 9.06 4.42 -8.94
C LEU A 83 7.63 4.96 -9.03
N MET A 84 7.28 5.96 -8.22
CA MET A 84 5.98 6.63 -8.28
C MET A 84 5.75 7.29 -9.65
N ARG A 85 6.76 7.95 -10.21
CA ARG A 85 6.69 8.54 -11.56
C ARG A 85 6.57 7.47 -12.65
N ALA A 86 7.35 6.40 -12.53
CA ALA A 86 7.32 5.30 -13.48
C ALA A 86 5.96 4.62 -13.53
N THR A 87 5.34 4.34 -12.37
CA THR A 87 4.01 3.71 -12.29
C THR A 87 2.88 4.56 -12.83
N GLY A 88 3.05 5.89 -12.91
CA GLY A 88 2.11 6.82 -13.54
C GLY A 88 2.21 6.85 -15.07
N SER A 89 3.18 6.19 -15.69
CA SER A 89 3.32 6.11 -17.14
C SER A 89 2.30 5.16 -17.76
N LEU A 90 1.86 5.45 -19.00
CA LEU A 90 0.91 4.59 -19.72
C LEU A 90 1.37 3.13 -19.84
N PRO A 91 2.65 2.82 -20.18
CA PRO A 91 3.12 1.44 -20.22
C PRO A 91 2.99 0.71 -18.88
N SER A 92 3.30 1.38 -17.77
CA SER A 92 3.20 0.78 -16.43
C SER A 92 1.75 0.53 -16.03
N VAL A 93 0.84 1.45 -16.32
CA VAL A 93 -0.59 1.27 -16.09
C VAL A 93 -1.12 0.08 -16.88
N LEU A 94 -0.75 -0.05 -18.15
CA LEU A 94 -1.12 -1.18 -18.99
C LEU A 94 -0.56 -2.50 -18.43
N LEU A 95 0.71 -2.53 -18.03
CA LEU A 95 1.33 -3.71 -17.43
C LEU A 95 0.62 -4.14 -16.15
N ILE A 96 0.30 -3.21 -15.26
CA ILE A 96 -0.44 -3.50 -14.02
C ILE A 96 -1.82 -4.11 -14.35
N ASN A 97 -2.53 -3.57 -15.32
CA ASN A 97 -3.84 -4.10 -15.73
C ASN A 97 -3.73 -5.50 -16.36
N VAL A 98 -2.71 -5.76 -17.19
CA VAL A 98 -2.44 -7.09 -17.75
C VAL A 98 -2.12 -8.09 -16.65
N LEU A 99 -1.26 -7.73 -15.69
CA LEU A 99 -0.95 -8.59 -14.54
C LEU A 99 -2.18 -8.86 -13.69
N MET A 100 -2.98 -7.83 -13.41
CA MET A 100 -4.24 -7.96 -12.66
C MET A 100 -5.18 -8.95 -13.33
N THR A 101 -5.38 -8.83 -14.63
CA THR A 101 -6.25 -9.73 -15.41
C THR A 101 -5.68 -11.15 -15.46
N THR A 102 -4.36 -11.29 -15.56
CA THR A 102 -3.67 -12.59 -15.54
C THR A 102 -3.88 -13.30 -14.18
N PHE A 103 -3.76 -12.60 -13.07
CA PHE A 103 -4.05 -13.19 -11.76
C PHE A 103 -5.52 -13.66 -11.65
N TRP A 104 -6.45 -12.86 -12.15
CA TRP A 104 -7.87 -13.25 -12.20
C TRP A 104 -8.09 -14.51 -13.04
N PHE A 105 -7.36 -14.69 -14.16
CA PHE A 105 -7.42 -15.89 -14.97
C PHE A 105 -7.01 -17.15 -14.17
N PHE A 106 -6.04 -17.03 -13.26
CA PHE A 106 -5.62 -18.11 -12.37
C PHE A 106 -6.49 -18.24 -11.10
N GLY A 107 -7.58 -17.51 -10.99
CA GLY A 107 -8.47 -17.55 -9.82
C GLY A 107 -7.93 -16.78 -8.61
N ILE A 108 -6.88 -15.99 -8.77
CA ILE A 108 -6.29 -15.15 -7.73
C ILE A 108 -6.88 -13.74 -7.85
N HIS A 109 -7.28 -13.12 -6.74
CA HIS A 109 -7.81 -11.76 -6.76
C HIS A 109 -6.70 -10.74 -7.10
N GLY A 110 -6.54 -10.43 -8.39
CA GLY A 110 -5.43 -9.65 -8.94
C GLY A 110 -5.29 -8.27 -8.30
N ALA A 111 -6.41 -7.57 -8.05
CA ALA A 111 -6.38 -6.27 -7.41
C ALA A 111 -5.78 -6.32 -6.00
N ASN A 112 -6.12 -7.32 -5.18
CA ASN A 112 -5.58 -7.47 -3.84
C ASN A 112 -4.08 -7.81 -3.85
N MET A 113 -3.66 -8.66 -4.79
CA MET A 113 -2.23 -9.01 -4.93
C MET A 113 -1.39 -7.81 -5.30
N LEU A 114 -1.85 -7.01 -6.26
CA LEU A 114 -1.12 -5.83 -6.72
C LEU A 114 -1.28 -4.63 -5.78
N ALA A 115 -2.32 -4.58 -4.94
CA ALA A 115 -2.55 -3.50 -3.99
C ALA A 115 -1.38 -3.28 -3.02
N VAL A 116 -0.67 -4.34 -2.65
CA VAL A 116 0.51 -4.24 -1.78
C VAL A 116 1.56 -3.28 -2.35
N VAL A 117 1.72 -3.27 -3.67
CA VAL A 117 2.67 -2.38 -4.37
C VAL A 117 1.98 -1.09 -4.82
N THR A 118 0.78 -1.18 -5.39
CA THR A 118 0.13 -0.02 -6.02
C THR A 118 -0.49 0.95 -5.03
N SER A 119 -1.05 0.48 -3.91
CA SER A 119 -1.72 1.35 -2.93
C SER A 119 -0.77 2.36 -2.27
N PRO A 120 0.42 2.00 -1.79
CA PRO A 120 1.37 2.99 -1.26
C PRO A 120 1.74 4.06 -2.29
N ILE A 121 1.97 3.64 -3.54
CA ILE A 121 2.37 4.53 -4.64
C ILE A 121 1.24 5.51 -4.96
N THR A 122 0.04 5.02 -5.19
CA THR A 122 -1.11 5.87 -5.57
C THR A 122 -1.55 6.79 -4.43
N THR A 123 -1.43 6.34 -3.18
CA THR A 123 -1.75 7.17 -2.01
C THR A 123 -0.72 8.28 -1.82
N ALA A 124 0.56 7.99 -1.99
CA ALA A 124 1.61 9.01 -1.93
C ALA A 124 1.49 10.02 -3.09
N ALA A 125 1.16 9.56 -4.29
CA ALA A 125 0.89 10.41 -5.44
C ALA A 125 -0.32 11.33 -5.20
N LEU A 126 -1.39 10.82 -4.61
CA LEU A 126 -2.57 11.60 -4.26
C LEU A 126 -2.24 12.71 -3.23
N ALA A 127 -1.45 12.37 -2.21
CA ALA A 127 -1.02 13.33 -1.20
C ALA A 127 -0.13 14.44 -1.79
N ALA A 128 0.78 14.09 -2.71
CA ALA A 128 1.62 15.06 -3.41
C ALA A 128 0.78 15.97 -4.32
N ASN A 129 -0.24 15.43 -5.00
CA ASN A 129 -1.18 16.22 -5.79
C ASN A 129 -2.01 17.18 -4.91
N ALA A 130 -2.47 16.71 -3.75
CA ALA A 130 -3.21 17.55 -2.81
C ALA A 130 -2.36 18.73 -2.31
N GLN A 131 -1.07 18.49 -2.02
CA GLN A 131 -0.16 19.56 -1.65
C GLN A 131 0.07 20.54 -2.80
N ALA A 132 0.26 20.04 -4.03
CA ALA A 132 0.43 20.89 -5.22
C ALA A 132 -0.76 21.83 -5.46
N VAL A 133 -1.99 21.36 -5.18
CA VAL A 133 -3.19 22.21 -5.23
C VAL A 133 -3.13 23.34 -4.20
N VAL A 134 -2.69 23.04 -2.97
CA VAL A 134 -2.54 24.05 -1.91
C VAL A 134 -1.48 25.09 -2.29
N ASP A 135 -0.38 24.62 -2.90
CA ASP A 135 0.74 25.47 -3.31
C ASP A 135 0.48 26.22 -4.64
N GLY A 136 -0.66 25.96 -5.31
CA GLY A 136 -1.04 26.58 -6.58
C GLY A 136 -0.13 26.20 -7.76
N VAL A 137 0.52 25.03 -7.71
CA VAL A 137 1.41 24.51 -8.75
C VAL A 137 0.77 23.35 -9.52
N GLU A 138 1.36 23.01 -10.66
CA GLU A 138 0.89 21.92 -11.52
C GLU A 138 0.94 20.57 -10.79
N LEU A 139 -0.07 19.72 -11.05
CA LEU A 139 -0.15 18.38 -10.44
C LEU A 139 0.97 17.47 -10.93
N PRO A 140 1.83 16.98 -10.05
CA PRO A 140 3.00 16.16 -10.45
C PRO A 140 2.64 14.76 -10.93
N TYR A 141 1.45 14.23 -10.57
CA TYR A 141 1.07 12.86 -10.86
C TYR A 141 -0.32 12.78 -11.50
N ILE A 142 -0.39 12.24 -12.73
CA ILE A 142 -1.66 11.95 -13.41
C ILE A 142 -2.30 10.70 -12.80
N TYR A 143 -1.50 9.63 -12.60
CA TYR A 143 -1.98 8.37 -12.05
C TYR A 143 -1.93 8.39 -10.51
N ALA A 144 -3.00 8.87 -9.92
CA ALA A 144 -3.20 8.87 -8.47
C ALA A 144 -4.42 8.02 -8.09
N GLY A 145 -4.69 7.86 -6.80
CA GLY A 145 -5.71 6.94 -6.28
C GLY A 145 -7.10 7.10 -6.92
N ALA A 146 -7.55 8.33 -7.15
CA ALA A 146 -8.83 8.61 -7.79
C ALA A 146 -8.89 8.09 -9.24
N MET A 147 -7.83 8.31 -10.02
CA MET A 147 -7.71 7.80 -11.40
C MET A 147 -7.77 6.28 -11.44
N ASN A 148 -7.05 5.62 -10.52
CA ASN A 148 -7.05 4.16 -10.41
C ASN A 148 -8.43 3.62 -10.01
N SER A 149 -9.14 4.29 -9.12
CA SER A 149 -10.48 3.88 -8.68
C SER A 149 -11.50 3.97 -9.81
N VAL A 150 -11.48 5.06 -10.56
CA VAL A 150 -12.48 5.35 -11.60
C VAL A 150 -12.18 4.57 -12.88
N PHE A 151 -10.93 4.56 -13.35
CA PHE A 151 -10.57 4.00 -14.65
C PHE A 151 -9.90 2.63 -14.58
N GLY A 152 -9.25 2.27 -13.47
CA GLY A 152 -8.51 1.02 -13.35
C GLY A 152 -9.37 -0.21 -13.07
N ASN A 153 -10.43 -0.07 -12.25
CA ASN A 153 -11.23 -1.22 -11.82
C ASN A 153 -12.56 -1.35 -12.58
N TRP A 154 -13.27 -0.25 -12.79
CA TRP A 154 -14.63 -0.29 -13.35
C TRP A 154 -14.65 -0.69 -14.82
N ILE A 155 -13.70 -0.22 -15.62
CA ILE A 155 -13.62 -0.55 -17.05
C ILE A 155 -13.39 -2.07 -17.22
N THR A 156 -12.60 -2.71 -16.37
CA THR A 156 -12.30 -4.14 -16.48
C THR A 156 -13.55 -4.99 -16.32
N TYR A 157 -14.43 -4.69 -15.39
CA TYR A 157 -15.69 -5.42 -15.19
C TYR A 157 -16.62 -5.27 -16.38
N ASN A 158 -16.76 -4.06 -16.92
CA ASN A 158 -17.60 -3.79 -18.08
C ASN A 158 -17.11 -4.51 -19.33
N VAL A 159 -15.79 -4.56 -19.55
CA VAL A 159 -15.20 -5.31 -20.66
C VAL A 159 -15.46 -6.80 -20.52
N ILE A 160 -15.32 -7.38 -19.33
CA ILE A 160 -15.61 -8.79 -19.07
C ILE A 160 -17.09 -9.09 -19.35
N LEU A 161 -18.01 -8.27 -18.87
CA LEU A 161 -19.45 -8.44 -19.13
C LEU A 161 -19.77 -8.33 -20.62
N LEU A 162 -19.14 -7.41 -21.32
CA LEU A 162 -19.29 -7.27 -22.76
C LEU A 162 -18.78 -8.51 -23.52
N VAL A 163 -17.61 -9.04 -23.14
CA VAL A 163 -17.04 -10.27 -23.72
C VAL A 163 -17.97 -11.47 -23.46
N ILE A 164 -18.48 -11.62 -22.25
CA ILE A 164 -19.45 -12.68 -21.93
C ILE A 164 -20.72 -12.53 -22.78
N PHE A 165 -21.24 -11.33 -22.91
CA PHE A 165 -22.42 -11.06 -23.71
C PHE A 165 -22.24 -11.40 -25.19
N LEU A 166 -21.07 -11.06 -25.77
CA LEU A 166 -20.80 -11.24 -27.22
C LEU A 166 -20.38 -12.68 -27.56
N TRP A 167 -19.51 -13.30 -26.77
CA TRP A 167 -18.82 -14.55 -27.14
C TRP A 167 -19.16 -15.77 -26.29
N CYS A 168 -19.81 -15.60 -25.12
CA CYS A 168 -20.12 -16.77 -24.28
C CYS A 168 -21.19 -17.66 -24.92
N LYS A 169 -20.96 -18.96 -24.92
CA LYS A 169 -21.92 -19.96 -25.45
C LYS A 169 -23.10 -20.24 -24.51
N SER A 170 -22.97 -19.94 -23.23
CA SER A 170 -24.02 -20.15 -22.24
C SER A 170 -25.09 -19.06 -22.32
N ASN A 171 -26.32 -19.43 -22.61
CA ASN A 171 -27.45 -18.50 -22.63
C ASN A 171 -27.70 -17.85 -21.27
N GLN A 172 -27.49 -18.59 -20.17
CA GLN A 172 -27.64 -18.08 -18.81
C GLN A 172 -26.59 -16.99 -18.51
N ALA A 173 -25.33 -17.24 -18.83
CA ALA A 173 -24.27 -16.26 -18.63
C ALA A 173 -24.48 -14.99 -19.47
N ARG A 174 -24.92 -15.13 -20.73
CA ARG A 174 -25.28 -13.99 -21.61
C ARG A 174 -26.43 -13.17 -21.05
N SER A 175 -27.46 -13.82 -20.50
CA SER A 175 -28.60 -13.12 -19.90
C SER A 175 -28.18 -12.33 -18.66
N ILE A 176 -27.33 -12.90 -17.82
CA ILE A 176 -26.76 -12.22 -16.64
C ILE A 176 -25.94 -11.02 -17.09
N ALA A 177 -25.03 -11.20 -18.06
CA ALA A 177 -24.19 -10.11 -18.58
C ALA A 177 -25.03 -8.96 -19.14
N LYS A 178 -26.11 -9.27 -19.90
CA LYS A 178 -27.02 -8.26 -20.47
C LYS A 178 -27.67 -7.40 -19.39
N VAL A 179 -28.07 -7.99 -18.27
CA VAL A 179 -28.71 -7.26 -17.16
C VAL A 179 -27.68 -6.49 -16.33
N ALA A 180 -26.48 -7.06 -16.16
CA ALA A 180 -25.44 -6.48 -15.33
C ALA A 180 -24.67 -5.32 -15.98
N ILE A 181 -24.61 -5.24 -17.32
CA ILE A 181 -23.89 -4.16 -18.03
C ILE A 181 -24.46 -2.78 -17.66
N VAL A 182 -25.80 -2.63 -17.64
CA VAL A 182 -26.43 -1.32 -17.40
C VAL A 182 -26.11 -0.74 -16.01
N PRO A 183 -26.27 -1.49 -14.90
CA PRO A 183 -25.92 -0.96 -13.57
C PRO A 183 -24.42 -0.87 -13.31
N SER A 184 -23.55 -1.43 -14.16
CA SER A 184 -22.10 -1.38 -14.02
C SER A 184 -21.43 -0.21 -14.77
N LEU A 185 -22.20 0.52 -15.57
CA LEU A 185 -21.80 1.78 -16.23
C LEU A 185 -21.99 2.98 -15.30
#